data_d14615fe3c6872c5669b30076529da14
#
_entry.id   d14615fe3c6872c5669b30076529da14
#
_cell.length_a   1.000
_cell.length_b   1.000
_cell.length_c   1.000
_cell.angle_alpha   90.00
_cell.angle_beta   90.00
_cell.angle_gamma   90.00
#
_symmetry.space_group_name_H-M   'P 1'
#
loop_
_entity.id
_entity.type
_entity.pdbx_description
1 polymer ?
#
loop_
_entity_poly.entity_id
_entity_poly.type
_entity_poly.pdbx_seq_one_letter_code
_entity_poly.pdbx_strand_id
1 'polypeptide(L)'
;GSLTLSEKEAGEGESIDLYIQGEGKCDFYVKDGTLYIEGFKGNHVLGTNFGKNNILLKLPMGMRFDEVEIEVGAGVMEAYKFNAKEIKANVGAGILSLYQSEAKELSVEIGAGEFSALDVDAREADLTVGLGNCSYQGSIFESMEAECDMGNMDFLLKGRESDYNYEIECSGGNIEMDSFQTAAFAMEKEINNGAAHTFELSCSMGNISLHFEEE
;
A
#
# COMPACT_ATOMS: atom_id res chain seq x y z
N GLY A 1 10.07 -1.74 12.42
CA GLY A 1 10.12 -0.31 12.78
C GLY A 1 8.87 0.42 12.42
N SER A 2 8.78 1.68 12.83
CA SER A 2 7.67 2.53 12.41
C SER A 2 8.18 3.86 11.83
N LEU A 3 7.50 4.36 10.82
CA LEU A 3 7.69 5.68 10.26
C LEU A 3 6.36 6.44 10.38
N THR A 4 6.37 7.52 11.16
CA THR A 4 5.16 8.31 11.42
C THR A 4 5.38 9.73 10.96
N LEU A 5 4.41 10.28 10.22
CA LEU A 5 4.36 11.68 9.87
C LEU A 5 3.38 12.40 10.80
N SER A 6 3.74 13.59 11.21
CA SER A 6 2.83 14.49 11.93
C SER A 6 3.00 15.92 11.42
N GLU A 7 1.93 16.67 11.38
CA GLU A 7 2.04 18.11 11.11
C GLU A 7 2.54 18.86 12.34
N LYS A 8 3.28 19.94 12.09
CA LYS A 8 3.68 20.92 13.11
C LYS A 8 2.51 21.79 13.53
N GLU A 9 2.58 22.31 14.75
CA GLU A 9 1.63 23.33 15.18
C GLU A 9 1.89 24.68 14.48
N ALA A 10 0.86 25.50 14.40
CA ALA A 10 0.98 26.82 13.77
C ALA A 10 2.07 27.66 14.47
N GLY A 11 3.10 28.06 13.69
CA GLY A 11 4.22 28.87 14.19
C GLY A 11 5.51 28.10 14.50
N GLU A 12 5.53 26.77 14.38
CA GLU A 12 6.75 25.95 14.59
C GLU A 12 7.77 25.99 13.43
N GLY A 13 7.50 26.78 12.37
CA GLY A 13 8.43 27.00 11.25
C GLY A 13 8.22 26.05 10.06
N GLU A 14 8.94 26.33 8.97
CA GLU A 14 8.78 25.64 7.67
C GLU A 14 9.77 24.49 7.43
N SER A 15 10.61 24.16 8.42
CA SER A 15 11.56 23.04 8.30
C SER A 15 10.89 21.69 8.52
N ILE A 16 11.46 20.62 7.96
CA ILE A 16 11.11 19.25 8.33
C ILE A 16 12.00 18.84 9.52
N ASP A 17 11.40 18.31 10.58
CA ASP A 17 12.16 17.80 11.72
C ASP A 17 12.11 16.27 11.73
N LEU A 18 13.27 15.63 11.76
CA LEU A 18 13.44 14.19 11.77
C LEU A 18 13.88 13.73 13.17
N TYR A 19 13.10 12.88 13.79
CA TYR A 19 13.40 12.23 15.06
C TYR A 19 13.57 10.73 14.86
N ILE A 20 14.71 10.19 15.23
CA ILE A 20 15.03 8.77 15.12
C ILE A 20 15.29 8.22 16.52
N GLN A 21 14.52 7.20 16.92
CA GLN A 21 14.68 6.50 18.18
C GLN A 21 14.82 5.01 17.93
N GLY A 22 15.89 4.39 18.40
CA GLY A 22 16.10 2.94 18.28
C GLY A 22 17.54 2.52 18.44
N GLU A 23 17.78 1.20 18.41
CA GLU A 23 19.10 0.59 18.49
C GLU A 23 19.56 0.19 17.08
N GLY A 24 20.39 0.99 16.46
CA GLY A 24 20.95 0.69 15.13
C GLY A 24 21.35 1.96 14.40
N LYS A 25 22.15 1.81 13.36
CA LYS A 25 22.52 2.93 12.50
C LYS A 25 21.43 3.10 11.42
N CYS A 26 20.82 4.25 11.40
CA CYS A 26 19.98 4.74 10.34
C CYS A 26 20.76 5.84 9.62
N ASP A 27 20.98 5.67 8.35
CA ASP A 27 21.60 6.69 7.52
C ASP A 27 20.50 7.53 6.89
N PHE A 28 20.63 8.85 6.95
CA PHE A 28 19.71 9.76 6.29
C PHE A 28 20.46 10.92 5.66
N TYR A 29 19.98 11.36 4.50
CA TYR A 29 20.55 12.49 3.79
C TYR A 29 19.51 13.11 2.86
N VAL A 30 19.72 14.37 2.48
CA VAL A 30 18.90 15.06 1.50
C VAL A 30 19.73 15.29 0.25
N LYS A 31 19.18 14.89 -0.90
CA LYS A 31 19.77 15.11 -2.21
C LYS A 31 18.71 15.51 -3.21
N ASP A 32 18.95 16.58 -3.94
CA ASP A 32 18.06 17.08 -5.01
C ASP A 32 16.58 17.27 -4.58
N GLY A 33 16.35 17.71 -3.31
CA GLY A 33 15.03 17.89 -2.74
C GLY A 33 14.38 16.61 -2.19
N THR A 34 15.03 15.47 -2.28
CA THR A 34 14.55 14.18 -1.76
C THR A 34 15.23 13.85 -0.44
N LEU A 35 14.44 13.47 0.57
CA LEU A 35 14.92 12.92 1.82
C LEU A 35 15.04 11.39 1.67
N TYR A 36 16.26 10.89 1.84
CA TYR A 36 16.56 9.47 1.87
C TYR A 36 16.71 9.03 3.33
N ILE A 37 16.03 7.94 3.67
CA ILE A 37 16.16 7.29 4.98
C ILE A 37 16.49 5.83 4.69
N GLU A 38 17.75 5.46 4.86
CA GLU A 38 18.21 4.10 4.63
C GLU A 38 18.14 3.30 5.92
N GLY A 39 17.52 2.13 5.81
CA GLY A 39 17.21 1.26 6.93
C GLY A 39 18.44 0.79 7.69
N PHE A 40 18.18 0.32 8.86
CA PHE A 40 19.13 -0.06 9.90
C PHE A 40 20.00 -1.23 9.46
N LYS A 41 21.21 -0.95 9.00
CA LYS A 41 22.25 -1.95 8.75
C LYS A 41 22.73 -2.51 10.10
N GLY A 42 22.07 -3.55 10.62
CA GLY A 42 22.56 -4.34 11.75
C GLY A 42 23.54 -5.40 11.27
N ASN A 43 24.69 -5.57 11.94
CA ASN A 43 25.49 -6.76 11.78
C ASN A 43 24.64 -7.95 12.23
N HIS A 44 24.36 -8.88 11.33
CA HIS A 44 23.65 -10.12 11.61
C HIS A 44 24.48 -10.98 12.59
N VAL A 45 24.27 -10.80 13.88
CA VAL A 45 24.69 -11.77 14.88
C VAL A 45 23.47 -12.63 15.21
N LEU A 46 23.57 -13.91 14.92
CA LEU A 46 22.53 -14.89 15.18
C LEU A 46 22.06 -14.78 16.65
N GLY A 47 20.79 -14.43 16.88
CA GLY A 47 20.15 -14.48 18.19
C GLY A 47 19.89 -13.15 18.89
N THR A 48 20.06 -12.00 18.25
CA THR A 48 19.72 -10.70 18.85
C THR A 48 18.33 -10.22 18.42
N ASN A 49 17.50 -9.86 19.40
CA ASN A 49 16.26 -9.13 19.18
C ASN A 49 16.62 -7.80 18.48
N PHE A 50 16.14 -7.63 17.25
CA PHE A 50 16.23 -6.34 16.57
C PHE A 50 15.35 -5.35 17.35
N GLY A 51 15.96 -4.34 17.96
CA GLY A 51 15.26 -3.27 18.62
C GLY A 51 14.29 -2.59 17.65
N LYS A 52 13.10 -2.23 18.12
CA LYS A 52 12.15 -1.45 17.31
C LYS A 52 12.75 -0.06 17.08
N ASN A 53 12.84 0.33 15.84
CA ASN A 53 13.27 1.67 15.47
C ASN A 53 12.04 2.49 15.09
N ASN A 54 11.89 3.66 15.70
CA ASN A 54 10.79 4.57 15.43
C ASN A 54 11.36 5.83 14.79
N ILE A 55 10.78 6.22 13.68
CA ILE A 55 11.11 7.44 12.96
C ILE A 55 9.86 8.33 12.99
N LEU A 56 10.03 9.56 13.45
CA LEU A 56 8.99 10.58 13.39
C LEU A 56 9.48 11.73 12.51
N LEU A 57 8.72 12.03 11.47
CA LEU A 57 8.86 13.22 10.65
C LEU A 57 7.78 14.23 11.06
N LYS A 58 8.20 15.41 11.53
CA LYS A 58 7.30 16.53 11.69
C LYS A 58 7.38 17.45 10.48
N LEU A 59 6.26 17.62 9.82
CA LEU A 59 6.12 18.34 8.57
C LEU A 59 5.46 19.71 8.79
N PRO A 60 5.80 20.73 8.00
CA PRO A 60 5.02 21.96 7.93
C PRO A 60 3.55 21.67 7.62
N MET A 61 2.66 22.49 8.18
CA MET A 61 1.22 22.35 7.97
C MET A 61 0.87 22.37 6.47
N GLY A 62 0.07 21.39 6.02
CA GLY A 62 -0.38 21.27 4.65
C GLY A 62 0.70 20.82 3.65
N MET A 63 1.87 20.39 4.12
CA MET A 63 2.90 19.85 3.26
C MET A 63 2.45 18.52 2.64
N ARG A 64 2.65 18.41 1.32
CA ARG A 64 2.41 17.19 0.55
C ARG A 64 3.70 16.77 -0.14
N PHE A 65 3.89 15.47 -0.29
CA PHE A 65 4.98 14.94 -1.08
C PHE A 65 4.58 14.84 -2.55
N ASP A 66 5.53 15.03 -3.45
CA ASP A 66 5.31 14.65 -4.84
C ASP A 66 5.36 13.13 -4.97
N GLU A 67 6.35 12.50 -4.35
CA GLU A 67 6.55 11.06 -4.39
C GLU A 67 7.04 10.54 -3.03
N VAL A 68 6.54 9.38 -2.64
CA VAL A 68 7.00 8.59 -1.49
C VAL A 68 7.31 7.19 -1.97
N GLU A 69 8.56 6.78 -1.86
CA GLU A 69 9.00 5.43 -2.20
C GLU A 69 9.37 4.66 -0.93
N ILE A 70 8.81 3.47 -0.77
CA ILE A 70 8.99 2.60 0.40
C ILE A 70 9.46 1.22 -0.07
N GLU A 71 10.66 0.82 0.34
CA GLU A 71 11.18 -0.51 0.08
C GLU A 71 11.32 -1.32 1.38
N VAL A 72 10.66 -2.47 1.45
CA VAL A 72 10.76 -3.41 2.57
C VAL A 72 11.27 -4.76 2.07
N GLY A 73 12.57 -4.96 2.06
CA GLY A 73 13.18 -6.23 1.64
C GLY A 73 12.82 -7.38 2.58
N ALA A 74 13.08 -7.21 3.88
CA ALA A 74 12.74 -8.13 4.96
C ALA A 74 12.54 -7.35 6.26
N GLY A 75 11.70 -7.84 7.16
CA GLY A 75 11.37 -7.19 8.43
C GLY A 75 9.98 -6.60 8.43
N VAL A 76 9.70 -5.71 9.35
CA VAL A 76 8.37 -5.10 9.53
C VAL A 76 8.50 -3.59 9.54
N MET A 77 7.69 -2.92 8.73
CA MET A 77 7.58 -1.47 8.68
C MET A 77 6.12 -1.05 8.82
N GLU A 78 5.88 -0.06 9.65
CA GLU A 78 4.60 0.63 9.78
C GLU A 78 4.78 2.08 9.35
N ALA A 79 3.95 2.55 8.45
CA ALA A 79 4.00 3.88 7.89
C ALA A 79 2.65 4.60 8.08
N TYR A 80 2.69 5.84 8.54
CA TYR A 80 1.48 6.54 8.96
C TYR A 80 1.39 7.94 8.34
N LYS A 81 0.19 8.30 7.89
CA LYS A 81 -0.20 9.68 7.55
C LYS A 81 0.60 10.32 6.42
N PHE A 82 0.87 9.56 5.38
CA PHE A 82 1.39 10.12 4.15
C PHE A 82 0.30 10.84 3.36
N ASN A 83 0.65 12.01 2.81
CA ASN A 83 -0.15 12.70 1.82
C ASN A 83 0.77 13.01 0.64
N ALA A 84 0.57 12.30 -0.46
CA ALA A 84 1.45 12.36 -1.62
C ALA A 84 0.67 12.37 -2.94
N LYS A 85 1.33 12.80 -4.02
CA LYS A 85 0.78 12.56 -5.35
C LYS A 85 0.95 11.09 -5.72
N GLU A 86 2.12 10.53 -5.46
CA GLU A 86 2.45 9.15 -5.76
C GLU A 86 3.05 8.46 -4.53
N ILE A 87 2.54 7.26 -4.21
CA ILE A 87 3.12 6.36 -3.21
C ILE A 87 3.49 5.06 -3.92
N LYS A 88 4.77 4.72 -3.89
CA LYS A 88 5.30 3.44 -4.38
C LYS A 88 5.75 2.57 -3.23
N ALA A 89 5.33 1.33 -3.18
CA ALA A 89 5.70 0.38 -2.13
C ALA A 89 6.17 -0.94 -2.73
N ASN A 90 7.40 -1.33 -2.43
CA ASN A 90 7.99 -2.59 -2.85
C ASN A 90 8.24 -3.48 -1.63
N VAL A 91 7.54 -4.61 -1.53
CA VAL A 91 7.61 -5.54 -0.39
C VAL A 91 8.16 -6.89 -0.84
N GLY A 92 9.42 -7.16 -0.55
CA GLY A 92 10.09 -8.41 -0.92
C GLY A 92 9.55 -9.62 -0.14
N ALA A 93 10.06 -9.84 1.07
CA ALA A 93 9.65 -10.90 2.00
C ALA A 93 9.32 -10.34 3.40
N GLY A 94 9.15 -9.04 3.52
CA GLY A 94 8.82 -8.33 4.75
C GLY A 94 7.34 -8.07 4.90
N ILE A 95 7.01 -7.19 5.86
CA ILE A 95 5.65 -6.72 6.13
C ILE A 95 5.66 -5.20 6.10
N LEU A 96 4.79 -4.61 5.29
CA LEU A 96 4.53 -3.18 5.26
C LEU A 96 3.07 -2.91 5.62
N SER A 97 2.85 -2.09 6.64
CA SER A 97 1.52 -1.59 7.00
C SER A 97 1.45 -0.08 6.77
N LEU A 98 0.52 0.35 5.96
CA LEU A 98 0.26 1.75 5.63
C LEU A 98 -1.07 2.19 6.27
N TYR A 99 -1.03 3.29 7.03
CA TYR A 99 -2.18 3.75 7.78
C TYR A 99 -2.52 5.21 7.47
N GLN A 100 -3.81 5.52 7.37
CA GLN A 100 -4.34 6.89 7.33
C GLN A 100 -3.61 7.77 6.30
N SER A 101 -3.49 7.27 5.07
CA SER A 101 -2.70 7.91 4.02
C SER A 101 -3.54 8.24 2.80
N GLU A 102 -3.16 9.27 2.10
CA GLU A 102 -3.81 9.73 0.88
C GLU A 102 -2.82 9.76 -0.28
N ALA A 103 -3.21 9.23 -1.46
CA ALA A 103 -2.43 9.32 -2.68
C ALA A 103 -3.31 9.63 -3.89
N LYS A 104 -2.72 10.25 -4.94
CA LYS A 104 -3.38 10.21 -6.25
C LYS A 104 -3.13 8.86 -6.91
N GLU A 105 -1.89 8.41 -6.89
CA GLU A 105 -1.45 7.15 -7.46
C GLU A 105 -0.81 6.31 -6.34
N LEU A 106 -1.29 5.09 -6.14
CA LEU A 106 -0.74 4.11 -5.22
C LEU A 106 -0.28 2.89 -6.01
N SER A 107 1.02 2.64 -6.05
CA SER A 107 1.59 1.45 -6.68
C SER A 107 2.22 0.55 -5.64
N VAL A 108 1.82 -0.73 -5.58
CA VAL A 108 2.31 -1.69 -4.60
C VAL A 108 2.71 -2.99 -5.30
N GLU A 109 3.96 -3.38 -5.12
CA GLU A 109 4.49 -4.64 -5.61
C GLU A 109 4.90 -5.54 -4.44
N ILE A 110 4.33 -6.75 -4.36
CA ILE A 110 4.56 -7.70 -3.28
C ILE A 110 5.12 -9.00 -3.85
N GLY A 111 6.36 -9.32 -3.50
CA GLY A 111 6.97 -10.60 -3.87
C GLY A 111 6.38 -11.77 -3.07
N ALA A 112 6.90 -12.03 -1.87
CA ALA A 112 6.46 -13.08 -0.96
C ALA A 112 6.12 -12.54 0.45
N GLY A 113 6.03 -11.23 0.59
CA GLY A 113 5.76 -10.53 1.83
C GLY A 113 4.27 -10.26 2.05
N GLU A 114 4.00 -9.27 2.90
CA GLU A 114 2.64 -8.84 3.24
C GLU A 114 2.54 -7.32 3.17
N PHE A 115 1.50 -6.82 2.52
CA PHE A 115 1.11 -5.42 2.55
C PHE A 115 -0.28 -5.28 3.18
N SER A 116 -0.43 -4.31 4.06
CA SER A 116 -1.70 -3.96 4.67
C SER A 116 -1.92 -2.46 4.60
N ALA A 117 -3.01 -2.03 4.00
CA ALA A 117 -3.49 -0.65 4.00
C ALA A 117 -4.74 -0.53 4.87
N LEU A 118 -4.75 0.41 5.80
CA LEU A 118 -5.90 0.67 6.66
C LEU A 118 -6.21 2.17 6.69
N ASP A 119 -7.41 2.51 6.28
CA ASP A 119 -7.88 3.90 6.15
C ASP A 119 -6.99 4.69 5.16
N VAL A 120 -6.80 4.07 3.98
CA VAL A 120 -5.99 4.62 2.88
C VAL A 120 -6.93 4.98 1.73
N ASP A 121 -6.78 6.22 1.24
CA ASP A 121 -7.56 6.73 0.12
C ASP A 121 -6.65 6.96 -1.08
N ALA A 122 -6.97 6.35 -2.23
CA ALA A 122 -6.27 6.53 -3.49
C ALA A 122 -7.25 6.94 -4.60
N ARG A 123 -6.76 7.68 -5.61
CA ARG A 123 -7.55 7.88 -6.83
C ARG A 123 -7.37 6.71 -7.78
N GLU A 124 -6.13 6.33 -7.99
CA GLU A 124 -5.72 5.22 -8.84
C GLU A 124 -4.85 4.27 -8.01
N ALA A 125 -5.05 2.98 -8.15
CA ALA A 125 -4.28 1.95 -7.45
C ALA A 125 -3.84 0.85 -8.40
N ASP A 126 -2.56 0.51 -8.37
CA ASP A 126 -1.92 -0.59 -9.08
C ASP A 126 -1.27 -1.51 -8.05
N LEU A 127 -1.80 -2.72 -7.93
CA LEU A 127 -1.40 -3.66 -6.87
C LEU A 127 -1.06 -5.02 -7.49
N THR A 128 0.19 -5.42 -7.34
CA THR A 128 0.68 -6.71 -7.84
C THR A 128 1.14 -7.60 -6.70
N VAL A 129 0.65 -8.83 -6.65
CA VAL A 129 1.02 -9.86 -5.66
C VAL A 129 1.54 -11.11 -6.34
N GLY A 130 2.82 -11.44 -6.11
CA GLY A 130 3.41 -12.70 -6.54
C GLY A 130 2.94 -13.88 -5.69
N LEU A 131 3.58 -14.10 -4.53
CA LEU A 131 3.29 -15.21 -3.59
C LEU A 131 2.77 -14.73 -2.22
N GLY A 132 2.75 -13.42 -2.00
CA GLY A 132 2.44 -12.80 -0.72
C GLY A 132 0.96 -12.54 -0.49
N ASN A 133 0.68 -11.61 0.41
CA ASN A 133 -0.67 -11.19 0.71
C ASN A 133 -0.80 -9.67 0.65
N CYS A 134 -1.92 -9.19 0.12
CA CYS A 134 -2.34 -7.79 0.14
C CYS A 134 -3.68 -7.68 0.86
N SER A 135 -3.78 -6.77 1.82
CA SER A 135 -5.05 -6.39 2.44
C SER A 135 -5.22 -4.89 2.33
N TYR A 136 -6.32 -4.44 1.75
CA TYR A 136 -6.61 -3.02 1.55
C TYR A 136 -7.98 -2.66 2.10
N GLN A 137 -8.02 -1.68 2.99
CA GLN A 137 -9.24 -1.09 3.50
C GLN A 137 -9.19 0.43 3.34
N GLY A 138 -10.16 1.00 2.63
CA GLY A 138 -10.23 2.43 2.33
C GLY A 138 -11.02 2.72 1.08
N SER A 139 -10.60 3.73 0.30
CA SER A 139 -11.29 4.14 -0.93
C SER A 139 -10.35 4.11 -2.13
N ILE A 140 -10.86 3.65 -3.28
CA ILE A 140 -10.20 3.79 -4.58
C ILE A 140 -11.23 4.44 -5.51
N PHE A 141 -10.97 5.67 -5.97
CA PHE A 141 -12.01 6.51 -6.54
C PHE A 141 -12.14 6.44 -8.06
N GLU A 142 -11.07 6.14 -8.80
CA GLU A 142 -11.06 6.23 -10.26
C GLU A 142 -10.76 4.89 -10.93
N SER A 143 -9.59 4.30 -10.68
CA SER A 143 -9.21 3.04 -11.29
C SER A 143 -8.44 2.15 -10.33
N MET A 144 -8.56 0.85 -10.51
CA MET A 144 -7.77 -0.16 -9.83
C MET A 144 -7.33 -1.22 -10.83
N GLU A 145 -6.04 -1.53 -10.81
CA GLU A 145 -5.48 -2.73 -11.41
C GLU A 145 -4.97 -3.64 -10.30
N ALA A 146 -5.50 -4.85 -10.21
CA ALA A 146 -5.14 -5.82 -9.18
C ALA A 146 -4.71 -7.13 -9.83
N GLU A 147 -3.42 -7.41 -9.76
CA GLU A 147 -2.83 -8.63 -10.31
C GLU A 147 -2.38 -9.59 -9.20
N CYS A 148 -2.91 -10.81 -9.19
CA CYS A 148 -2.58 -11.85 -8.22
C CYS A 148 -2.09 -13.12 -8.90
N ASP A 149 -0.79 -13.44 -8.78
CA ASP A 149 -0.25 -14.66 -9.37
C ASP A 149 -0.61 -15.92 -8.55
N MET A 150 -0.08 -16.07 -7.34
CA MET A 150 -0.30 -17.23 -6.46
C MET A 150 -0.58 -16.83 -5.01
N GLY A 151 -0.73 -15.55 -4.74
CA GLY A 151 -0.97 -14.99 -3.42
C GLY A 151 -2.45 -14.78 -3.10
N ASN A 152 -2.72 -13.85 -2.21
CA ASN A 152 -4.08 -13.43 -1.88
C ASN A 152 -4.17 -11.91 -1.83
N MET A 153 -5.29 -11.39 -2.32
CA MET A 153 -5.64 -9.99 -2.22
C MET A 153 -7.05 -9.85 -1.63
N ASP A 154 -7.17 -9.09 -0.56
CA ASP A 154 -8.43 -8.83 0.13
C ASP A 154 -8.69 -7.31 0.15
N PHE A 155 -9.76 -6.89 -0.48
CA PHE A 155 -10.21 -5.50 -0.55
C PHE A 155 -11.51 -5.30 0.20
N LEU A 156 -11.55 -4.29 1.08
CA LEU A 156 -12.75 -3.77 1.68
C LEU A 156 -12.84 -2.27 1.35
N LEU A 157 -13.59 -1.92 0.31
CA LEU A 157 -13.66 -0.57 -0.22
C LEU A 157 -14.92 0.15 0.27
N LYS A 158 -14.78 1.44 0.57
CA LYS A 158 -15.94 2.31 0.85
C LYS A 158 -16.67 2.62 -0.45
N GLY A 159 -18.00 2.56 -0.44
CA GLY A 159 -18.85 2.83 -1.60
C GLY A 159 -19.68 1.63 -2.01
N ARG A 160 -19.97 1.49 -3.31
CA ARG A 160 -20.83 0.41 -3.83
C ARG A 160 -20.19 -0.25 -5.05
N GLU A 161 -20.34 -1.54 -5.16
CA GLU A 161 -19.90 -2.31 -6.33
C GLU A 161 -20.44 -1.73 -7.65
N SER A 162 -21.67 -1.21 -7.67
CA SER A 162 -22.30 -0.62 -8.85
C SER A 162 -21.68 0.70 -9.32
N ASP A 163 -20.80 1.32 -8.55
CA ASP A 163 -20.15 2.58 -8.89
C ASP A 163 -18.97 2.40 -9.85
N TYR A 164 -18.62 1.14 -10.16
CA TYR A 164 -17.52 0.76 -11.05
C TYR A 164 -17.96 -0.25 -12.13
N ASN A 165 -17.27 -0.25 -13.26
CA ASN A 165 -17.25 -1.36 -14.21
C ASN A 165 -16.09 -2.30 -13.85
N TYR A 166 -16.14 -3.55 -14.35
CA TYR A 166 -15.09 -4.53 -14.05
C TYR A 166 -14.64 -5.26 -15.31
N GLU A 167 -13.33 -5.41 -15.44
CA GLU A 167 -12.68 -6.34 -16.36
C GLU A 167 -12.01 -7.42 -15.52
N ILE A 168 -12.43 -8.67 -15.69
CA ILE A 168 -12.05 -9.79 -14.83
C ILE A 168 -11.41 -10.87 -15.67
N GLU A 169 -10.16 -11.21 -15.33
CA GLU A 169 -9.44 -12.34 -15.91
C GLU A 169 -9.00 -13.32 -14.81
N CYS A 170 -9.42 -14.59 -14.93
CA CYS A 170 -9.05 -15.62 -13.96
C CYS A 170 -8.64 -16.90 -14.68
N SER A 171 -7.36 -17.28 -14.58
CA SER A 171 -6.82 -18.45 -15.27
C SER A 171 -6.98 -19.75 -14.48
N GLY A 172 -6.78 -19.73 -13.17
CA GLY A 172 -6.84 -20.94 -12.33
C GLY A 172 -7.06 -20.67 -10.84
N GLY A 173 -7.22 -19.39 -10.49
CA GLY A 173 -7.46 -18.92 -9.13
C GLY A 173 -8.96 -18.74 -8.82
N ASN A 174 -9.25 -17.84 -7.90
CA ASN A 174 -10.61 -17.45 -7.55
C ASN A 174 -10.70 -15.94 -7.42
N ILE A 175 -11.77 -15.36 -7.97
CA ILE A 175 -12.13 -13.95 -7.75
C ILE A 175 -13.56 -13.94 -7.18
N GLU A 176 -13.72 -13.34 -6.01
CA GLU A 176 -14.97 -13.19 -5.30
C GLU A 176 -15.29 -11.71 -5.10
N MET A 177 -16.51 -11.33 -5.40
CA MET A 177 -17.08 -10.00 -5.21
C MET A 177 -18.47 -10.14 -4.56
N ASP A 178 -19.07 -9.06 -4.06
CA ASP A 178 -20.36 -9.12 -3.39
C ASP A 178 -21.46 -9.75 -4.28
N SER A 179 -21.48 -9.43 -5.57
CA SER A 179 -22.48 -9.96 -6.52
C SER A 179 -21.95 -11.08 -7.41
N PHE A 180 -20.68 -11.45 -7.32
CA PHE A 180 -20.04 -12.35 -8.28
C PHE A 180 -18.93 -13.20 -7.68
N GLN A 181 -18.88 -14.46 -8.11
CA GLN A 181 -17.79 -15.37 -7.80
C GLN A 181 -17.40 -16.18 -9.03
N THR A 182 -16.09 -16.38 -9.24
CA THR A 182 -15.63 -17.26 -10.32
C THR A 182 -15.97 -18.70 -10.02
N ALA A 183 -16.55 -19.39 -11.00
CA ALA A 183 -16.98 -20.80 -10.86
C ALA A 183 -16.23 -21.76 -11.78
N ALA A 184 -15.26 -21.32 -12.57
CA ALA A 184 -14.62 -22.12 -13.60
C ALA A 184 -13.14 -21.74 -13.80
N PHE A 185 -12.36 -22.71 -14.27
CA PHE A 185 -11.00 -22.49 -14.78
C PHE A 185 -11.05 -21.68 -16.09
N ALA A 186 -10.17 -20.72 -16.24
CA ALA A 186 -10.00 -19.84 -17.40
C ALA A 186 -11.29 -19.08 -17.76
N MET A 187 -11.47 -17.94 -17.14
CA MET A 187 -12.61 -17.08 -17.36
C MET A 187 -12.16 -15.65 -17.62
N GLU A 188 -12.76 -15.05 -18.63
CA GLU A 188 -12.77 -13.60 -18.88
C GLU A 188 -14.20 -13.10 -18.75
N LYS A 189 -14.39 -12.01 -18.05
CA LYS A 189 -15.72 -11.41 -17.88
C LYS A 189 -15.61 -9.90 -17.77
N GLU A 190 -16.47 -9.23 -18.52
CA GLU A 190 -16.71 -7.79 -18.42
C GLU A 190 -18.04 -7.55 -17.71
N ILE A 191 -18.07 -6.68 -16.72
CA ILE A 191 -19.29 -6.21 -16.04
C ILE A 191 -19.37 -4.71 -16.28
N ASN A 192 -20.41 -4.29 -17.02
CA ASN A 192 -20.65 -2.90 -17.34
C ASN A 192 -21.87 -2.39 -16.56
N ASN A 193 -21.60 -1.65 -15.49
CA ASN A 193 -22.61 -1.00 -14.65
C ASN A 193 -23.00 0.40 -15.17
N GLY A 194 -22.42 0.85 -16.29
CA GLY A 194 -22.59 2.21 -16.81
C GLY A 194 -21.84 3.25 -15.98
N ALA A 195 -20.86 2.83 -15.20
CA ALA A 195 -20.03 3.67 -14.36
C ALA A 195 -18.98 4.43 -15.20
N ALA A 196 -18.41 5.49 -14.62
CA ALA A 196 -17.33 6.25 -15.26
C ALA A 196 -15.94 5.61 -15.07
N HIS A 197 -15.82 4.70 -14.12
CA HIS A 197 -14.56 4.13 -13.62
C HIS A 197 -14.55 2.62 -13.80
N THR A 198 -13.37 2.05 -14.01
CA THR A 198 -13.20 0.60 -14.25
C THR A 198 -12.14 0.04 -13.31
N PHE A 199 -12.42 -1.14 -12.76
CA PHE A 199 -11.47 -1.96 -12.02
C PHE A 199 -11.10 -3.19 -12.85
N GLU A 200 -9.80 -3.44 -12.97
CA GLU A 200 -9.22 -4.59 -13.66
C GLU A 200 -8.71 -5.58 -12.64
N LEU A 201 -9.23 -6.80 -12.66
CA LEU A 201 -8.90 -7.86 -11.71
C LEU A 201 -8.32 -9.06 -12.46
N SER A 202 -7.05 -9.36 -12.25
CA SER A 202 -6.36 -10.49 -12.88
C SER A 202 -5.85 -11.47 -11.83
N CYS A 203 -6.26 -12.76 -11.95
CA CYS A 203 -5.86 -13.80 -11.02
C CYS A 203 -5.38 -15.05 -11.75
N SER A 204 -4.10 -15.40 -11.59
CA SER A 204 -3.52 -16.59 -12.22
C SER A 204 -3.85 -17.87 -11.46
N MET A 205 -3.37 -18.04 -10.22
CA MET A 205 -3.59 -19.21 -9.35
C MET A 205 -3.85 -18.81 -7.89
N GLY A 206 -3.99 -17.52 -7.60
CA GLY A 206 -4.23 -16.98 -6.28
C GLY A 206 -5.70 -16.75 -5.98
N ASN A 207 -5.98 -15.82 -5.08
CA ASN A 207 -7.33 -15.39 -4.76
C ASN A 207 -7.41 -13.87 -4.69
N ILE A 208 -8.47 -13.29 -5.24
CA ILE A 208 -8.85 -11.89 -5.06
C ILE A 208 -10.25 -11.85 -4.46
N SER A 209 -10.40 -11.14 -3.35
CA SER A 209 -11.66 -10.89 -2.66
C SER A 209 -11.90 -9.38 -2.65
N LEU A 210 -13.01 -8.93 -3.22
CA LEU A 210 -13.37 -7.52 -3.32
C LEU A 210 -14.78 -7.30 -2.77
N HIS A 211 -14.84 -6.63 -1.64
CA HIS A 211 -16.08 -6.29 -0.96
C HIS A 211 -16.23 -4.79 -0.77
N PHE A 212 -17.45 -4.33 -0.69
CA PHE A 212 -17.80 -2.95 -0.46
C PHE A 212 -18.56 -2.78 0.85
N GLU A 213 -18.26 -1.69 1.57
CA GLU A 213 -19.05 -1.25 2.70
C GLU A 213 -19.74 0.08 2.36
N GLU A 214 -21.06 0.09 2.46
CA GLU A 214 -21.84 1.33 2.30
C GLU A 214 -21.61 2.24 3.51
N GLU A 215 -21.39 3.53 3.26
CA GLU A 215 -21.31 4.56 4.31
C GLU A 215 -22.65 4.80 5.03
#